data_3b3e7a5ee078ddc0497e272e54c473b9
#
_entry.id   3b3e7a5ee078ddc0497e272e54c473b9
#
_cell.length_a   1.000
_cell.length_b   1.000
_cell.length_c   1.000
_cell.angle_alpha   90.00
_cell.angle_beta   90.00
_cell.angle_gamma   90.00
#
_symmetry.space_group_name_H-M   'P 1'
#
loop_
_entity.id
_entity.type
_entity.pdbx_description
1 polymer ?
#
loop_
_entity_poly.entity_id
_entity_poly.type
_entity_poly.pdbx_seq_one_letter_code
_entity_poly.pdbx_strand_id
1 'polypeptide(L)'
;MTKSKKIMIGALPFAALIVLFAVFCGIVSSKGYRLDMYIKIIFNEGIVLSIVATGAIFIYTLGSFDISLGAATLFSATLGVMTYNATENFILMIVVILLSGIVCSLLNSVLASIFHIPVFVTTVAMMSVLSAIASQIITTKGGACLLYT
;
A
#
# COMPACT_ATOMS: atom_id res chain seq x y z
N MET A 1 -12.38 28.73 20.22
CA MET A 1 -11.39 28.75 19.13
C MET A 1 -11.98 29.49 17.93
N THR A 2 -11.36 30.58 17.52
CA THR A 2 -11.84 31.45 16.44
C THR A 2 -11.85 30.69 15.12
N LYS A 3 -12.86 30.90 14.26
CA LYS A 3 -13.05 30.25 12.95
C LYS A 3 -11.76 30.26 12.09
N SER A 4 -11.00 31.33 12.17
CA SER A 4 -9.69 31.50 11.52
C SER A 4 -8.64 30.48 11.99
N LYS A 5 -8.56 30.19 13.31
CA LYS A 5 -7.63 29.18 13.85
C LYS A 5 -7.95 27.77 13.39
N LYS A 6 -9.24 27.40 13.23
CA LYS A 6 -9.64 26.09 12.72
C LYS A 6 -9.24 25.90 11.25
N ILE A 7 -9.40 26.94 10.43
CA ILE A 7 -8.99 26.91 9.01
C ILE A 7 -7.48 26.81 8.90
N MET A 8 -6.72 27.56 9.70
CA MET A 8 -5.26 27.55 9.70
C MET A 8 -4.69 26.19 10.12
N ILE A 9 -5.29 25.54 11.15
CA ILE A 9 -4.88 24.19 11.59
C ILE A 9 -5.20 23.16 10.51
N GLY A 10 -6.34 23.27 9.80
CA GLY A 10 -6.70 22.38 8.71
C GLY A 10 -5.84 22.55 7.45
N ALA A 11 -5.31 23.76 7.22
CA ALA A 11 -4.44 24.05 6.08
C ALA A 11 -2.97 23.68 6.33
N LEU A 12 -2.55 23.55 7.58
CA LEU A 12 -1.17 23.27 7.96
C LEU A 12 -0.57 22.00 7.30
N PRO A 13 -1.26 20.85 7.29
CA PRO A 13 -0.72 19.63 6.64
C PRO A 13 -0.56 19.80 5.12
N PHE A 14 -1.47 20.53 4.47
CA PHE A 14 -1.35 20.81 3.04
C PHE A 14 -0.18 21.74 2.73
N ALA A 15 0.01 22.78 3.55
CA ALA A 15 1.15 23.70 3.43
C ALA A 15 2.48 22.94 3.65
N ALA A 16 2.56 22.07 4.66
CA ALA A 16 3.73 21.25 4.92
C ALA A 16 4.06 20.33 3.73
N LEU A 17 3.04 19.73 3.11
CA LEU A 17 3.20 18.86 1.95
C LEU A 17 3.73 19.64 0.72
N ILE A 18 3.20 20.84 0.48
CA ILE A 18 3.68 21.71 -0.61
C ILE A 18 5.15 22.11 -0.40
N VAL A 19 5.51 22.48 0.83
CA VAL A 19 6.89 22.85 1.17
C VAL A 19 7.83 21.64 0.97
N LEU A 20 7.45 20.46 1.47
CA LEU A 20 8.23 19.21 1.27
C LEU A 20 8.42 18.91 -0.21
N PHE A 21 7.36 19.02 -1.00
CA PHE A 21 7.42 18.78 -2.43
C PHE A 21 8.33 19.80 -3.15
N ALA A 22 8.26 21.08 -2.78
CA ALA A 22 9.11 22.12 -3.35
C ALA A 22 10.59 21.89 -3.00
N VAL A 23 10.90 21.53 -1.76
CA VAL A 23 12.26 21.17 -1.32
C VAL A 23 12.78 19.95 -2.09
N PHE A 24 11.96 18.92 -2.24
CA PHE A 24 12.31 17.73 -3.01
C PHE A 24 12.63 18.08 -4.47
N CYS A 25 11.77 18.84 -5.14
CA CYS A 25 12.02 19.30 -6.52
C CYS A 25 13.30 20.13 -6.64
N GLY A 26 13.59 20.98 -5.66
CA GLY A 26 14.82 21.78 -5.61
C GLY A 26 16.08 20.90 -5.51
N ILE A 27 16.07 19.89 -4.64
CA ILE A 27 17.19 18.95 -4.45
C ILE A 27 17.40 18.10 -5.72
N VAL A 28 16.34 17.58 -6.31
CA VAL A 28 16.41 16.74 -7.52
C VAL A 28 16.94 17.55 -8.70
N SER A 29 16.46 18.79 -8.86
CA SER A 29 16.92 19.70 -9.91
C SER A 29 18.39 20.08 -9.74
N SER A 30 18.83 20.36 -8.51
CA SER A 30 20.23 20.75 -8.23
C SER A 30 21.23 19.63 -8.50
N LYS A 31 20.79 18.37 -8.42
CA LYS A 31 21.62 17.19 -8.72
C LYS A 31 21.60 16.75 -10.19
N GLY A 32 20.90 17.50 -11.06
CA GLY A 32 20.82 17.21 -12.49
C GLY A 32 19.95 16.01 -12.87
N TYR A 33 19.11 15.52 -11.96
CA TYR A 33 18.19 14.43 -12.25
C TYR A 33 16.98 14.92 -13.07
N ARG A 34 16.38 14.01 -13.84
CA ARG A 34 15.21 14.31 -14.68
C ARG A 34 13.94 14.42 -13.83
N LEU A 35 13.51 15.63 -13.53
CA LEU A 35 12.30 15.91 -12.75
C LEU A 35 11.05 15.28 -13.34
N ASP A 36 10.90 15.26 -14.67
CA ASP A 36 9.76 14.68 -15.37
C ASP A 36 9.56 13.20 -15.03
N MET A 37 10.65 12.44 -14.92
CA MET A 37 10.61 11.04 -14.53
C MET A 37 10.14 10.85 -13.09
N TYR A 38 10.70 11.62 -12.15
CA TYR A 38 10.32 11.53 -10.73
C TYR A 38 8.87 11.94 -10.48
N ILE A 39 8.40 12.98 -11.17
CA ILE A 39 7.00 13.41 -11.08
C ILE A 39 6.07 12.29 -11.56
N LYS A 40 6.36 11.64 -12.69
CA LYS A 40 5.56 10.50 -13.16
C LYS A 40 5.53 9.35 -12.16
N ILE A 41 6.66 9.00 -11.56
CA ILE A 41 6.73 7.96 -10.53
C ILE A 41 5.84 8.34 -9.34
N ILE A 42 5.95 9.57 -8.83
CA ILE A 42 5.14 10.04 -7.69
C ILE A 42 3.64 9.98 -8.01
N PHE A 43 3.24 10.37 -9.22
CA PHE A 43 1.83 10.27 -9.61
C PHE A 43 1.35 8.82 -9.71
N ASN A 44 2.13 7.93 -10.31
CA ASN A 44 1.77 6.51 -10.41
C ASN A 44 1.63 5.85 -9.04
N GLU A 45 2.62 6.03 -8.16
CA GLU A 45 2.59 5.53 -6.79
C GLU A 45 1.44 6.17 -5.99
N GLY A 46 1.20 7.47 -6.20
CA GLY A 46 0.10 8.20 -5.57
C GLY A 46 -1.28 7.66 -5.94
N ILE A 47 -1.49 7.21 -7.18
CA ILE A 47 -2.75 6.58 -7.60
C ILE A 47 -2.97 5.27 -6.85
N VAL A 48 -1.96 4.40 -6.81
CA VAL A 48 -2.04 3.11 -6.10
C VAL A 48 -2.32 3.35 -4.62
N LEU A 49 -1.58 4.25 -3.99
CA LEU A 49 -1.76 4.59 -2.57
C LEU A 49 -3.16 5.16 -2.30
N SER A 50 -3.71 5.97 -3.20
CA SER A 50 -5.05 6.55 -3.06
C SER A 50 -6.14 5.47 -3.11
N ILE A 51 -6.00 4.45 -3.95
CA ILE A 51 -6.93 3.33 -4.01
C ILE A 51 -6.90 2.54 -2.70
N VAL A 52 -5.71 2.21 -2.20
CA VAL A 52 -5.55 1.50 -0.93
C VAL A 52 -6.08 2.33 0.24
N ALA A 53 -5.79 3.64 0.27
CA ALA A 53 -6.29 4.55 1.31
C ALA A 53 -7.82 4.64 1.32
N THR A 54 -8.46 4.64 0.16
CA THR A 54 -9.92 4.63 0.06
C THR A 54 -10.50 3.36 0.70
N GLY A 55 -9.91 2.20 0.44
CA GLY A 55 -10.28 0.95 1.10
C GLY A 55 -10.06 0.99 2.62
N ALA A 56 -8.94 1.56 3.06
CA ALA A 56 -8.59 1.70 4.47
C ALA A 56 -9.59 2.56 5.26
N ILE A 57 -10.17 3.59 4.65
CA ILE A 57 -11.18 4.45 5.29
C ILE A 57 -12.38 3.62 5.79
N PHE A 58 -12.83 2.63 5.03
CA PHE A 58 -13.93 1.75 5.47
C PHE A 58 -13.57 0.96 6.72
N ILE A 59 -12.34 0.45 6.82
CA ILE A 59 -11.86 -0.30 7.99
C ILE A 59 -11.75 0.61 9.20
N TYR A 60 -11.24 1.82 9.03
CA TYR A 60 -11.10 2.79 10.12
C TYR A 60 -12.42 3.33 10.63
N THR A 61 -13.43 3.48 9.76
CA THR A 61 -14.78 3.88 10.19
C THR A 61 -15.46 2.83 11.06
N LEU A 62 -15.08 1.55 10.94
CA LEU A 62 -15.53 0.47 11.81
C LEU A 62 -14.78 0.42 13.15
N GLY A 63 -13.88 1.37 13.41
CA GLY A 63 -13.09 1.44 14.65
C GLY A 63 -11.96 0.42 14.74
N SER A 64 -11.64 -0.26 13.64
CA SER A 64 -10.54 -1.22 13.56
C SER A 64 -9.31 -0.57 12.92
N PHE A 65 -8.12 -0.87 13.47
CA PHE A 65 -6.86 -0.37 12.95
C PHE A 65 -6.07 -1.52 12.34
N ASP A 66 -6.09 -1.61 11.00
CA ASP A 66 -5.38 -2.66 10.27
C ASP A 66 -4.10 -2.11 9.64
N ILE A 67 -2.95 -2.56 10.14
CA ILE A 67 -1.63 -2.19 9.63
C ILE A 67 -1.16 -3.16 8.54
N SER A 68 -1.78 -4.33 8.40
CA SER A 68 -1.38 -5.34 7.44
C SER A 68 -1.76 -5.03 5.99
N LEU A 69 -2.55 -3.97 5.73
CA LEU A 69 -3.06 -3.62 4.40
C LEU A 69 -1.96 -3.54 3.35
N GLY A 70 -0.84 -2.87 3.66
CA GLY A 70 0.29 -2.76 2.73
C GLY A 70 0.93 -4.12 2.42
N ALA A 71 1.12 -4.96 3.44
CA ALA A 71 1.69 -6.30 3.27
C ALA A 71 0.74 -7.25 2.52
N ALA A 72 -0.57 -7.16 2.79
CA ALA A 72 -1.58 -7.92 2.08
C ALA A 72 -1.65 -7.52 0.60
N THR A 73 -1.53 -6.24 0.30
CA THR A 73 -1.47 -5.73 -1.07
C THR A 73 -0.23 -6.25 -1.79
N LEU A 74 0.96 -6.15 -1.16
CA LEU A 74 2.21 -6.66 -1.72
C LEU A 74 2.14 -8.17 -1.98
N PHE A 75 1.65 -8.94 -1.02
CA PHE A 75 1.50 -10.40 -1.15
C PHE A 75 0.53 -10.77 -2.27
N SER A 76 -0.63 -10.13 -2.33
CA SER A 76 -1.64 -10.38 -3.36
C SER A 76 -1.11 -10.01 -4.76
N ALA A 77 -0.43 -8.88 -4.89
CA ALA A 77 0.21 -8.47 -6.14
C ALA A 77 1.29 -9.47 -6.58
N THR A 78 2.10 -9.97 -5.65
CA THR A 78 3.13 -10.98 -5.94
C THR A 78 2.52 -12.27 -6.48
N LEU A 79 1.45 -12.77 -5.88
CA LEU A 79 0.73 -13.95 -6.37
C LEU A 79 0.10 -13.70 -7.75
N GLY A 80 -0.46 -12.52 -7.96
CA GLY A 80 -1.02 -12.13 -9.25
C GLY A 80 0.03 -12.12 -10.36
N VAL A 81 1.17 -11.50 -10.13
CA VAL A 81 2.28 -11.48 -11.08
C VAL A 81 2.79 -12.88 -11.38
N MET A 82 2.95 -13.74 -10.37
CA MET A 82 3.31 -15.15 -10.58
C MET A 82 2.31 -15.88 -11.47
N THR A 83 1.02 -15.65 -11.23
CA THR A 83 -0.04 -16.28 -12.02
C THR A 83 -0.01 -15.79 -13.47
N TYR A 84 0.19 -14.50 -13.67
CA TYR A 84 0.32 -13.93 -15.01
C TYR A 84 1.53 -14.51 -15.76
N ASN A 85 2.68 -14.62 -15.10
CA ASN A 85 3.89 -15.21 -15.71
C ASN A 85 3.74 -16.68 -16.09
N ALA A 86 2.89 -17.41 -15.35
CA ALA A 86 2.67 -18.84 -15.61
C ALA A 86 1.59 -19.09 -16.68
N THR A 87 0.62 -18.19 -16.83
CA THR A 87 -0.59 -18.44 -17.63
C THR A 87 -0.82 -17.43 -18.75
N GLU A 88 -0.10 -16.31 -18.74
CA GLU A 88 -0.28 -15.14 -19.63
C GLU A 88 -1.73 -14.62 -19.66
N ASN A 89 -2.53 -14.98 -18.67
CA ASN A 89 -3.96 -14.66 -18.60
C ASN A 89 -4.21 -13.54 -17.58
N PHE A 90 -4.54 -12.35 -18.10
CA PHE A 90 -4.80 -11.16 -17.29
C PHE A 90 -6.03 -11.31 -16.39
N ILE A 91 -7.07 -11.99 -16.86
CA ILE A 91 -8.30 -12.20 -16.07
C ILE A 91 -8.00 -13.09 -14.87
N LEU A 92 -7.23 -14.17 -15.08
CA LEU A 92 -6.84 -15.07 -14.00
C LEU A 92 -5.97 -14.36 -12.96
N MET A 93 -5.08 -13.49 -13.39
CA MET A 93 -4.28 -12.62 -12.50
C MET A 93 -5.18 -11.81 -11.58
N ILE A 94 -6.18 -11.10 -12.12
CA ILE A 94 -7.10 -10.28 -11.32
C ILE A 94 -7.87 -11.15 -10.32
N VAL A 95 -8.38 -12.29 -10.75
CA VAL A 95 -9.11 -13.22 -9.87
C VAL A 95 -8.23 -13.67 -8.70
N VAL A 96 -6.98 -14.03 -8.95
CA VAL A 96 -6.03 -14.46 -7.91
C VAL A 96 -5.72 -13.32 -6.95
N ILE A 97 -5.52 -12.09 -7.43
CA ILE A 97 -5.29 -10.92 -6.57
C ILE A 97 -6.49 -10.70 -5.63
N LEU A 98 -7.70 -10.72 -6.15
CA LEU A 98 -8.91 -10.51 -5.36
C LEU A 98 -9.11 -11.63 -4.33
N LEU A 99 -8.98 -12.89 -4.74
CA LEU A 99 -9.13 -14.04 -3.85
C LEU A 99 -8.07 -14.04 -2.74
N SER A 100 -6.82 -13.76 -3.06
CA SER A 100 -5.75 -13.69 -2.04
C SER A 100 -5.98 -12.57 -1.04
N GLY A 101 -6.45 -11.40 -1.48
CA GLY A 101 -6.83 -10.30 -0.60
C GLY A 101 -7.96 -10.65 0.35
N ILE A 102 -9.01 -11.31 -0.17
CA ILE A 102 -10.13 -11.82 0.66
C ILE A 102 -9.63 -12.84 1.70
N VAL A 103 -8.79 -13.78 1.30
CA VAL A 103 -8.25 -14.79 2.21
C VAL A 103 -7.41 -14.14 3.31
N CYS A 104 -6.55 -13.17 2.98
CA CYS A 104 -5.76 -12.44 3.98
C CYS A 104 -6.66 -11.71 5.00
N SER A 105 -7.70 -11.03 4.52
CA SER A 105 -8.66 -10.33 5.39
C SER A 105 -9.44 -11.29 6.29
N LEU A 106 -9.88 -12.43 5.76
CA LEU A 106 -10.57 -13.46 6.54
C LEU A 106 -9.66 -14.05 7.62
N LEU A 107 -8.39 -14.34 7.28
CA LEU A 107 -7.42 -14.83 8.26
C LEU A 107 -7.20 -13.83 9.39
N ASN A 108 -7.04 -12.54 9.09
CA ASN A 108 -6.93 -11.50 10.11
C ASN A 108 -8.15 -11.48 11.03
N SER A 109 -9.36 -11.47 10.45
CA SER A 109 -10.61 -11.42 11.21
C SER A 109 -10.81 -12.67 12.09
N VAL A 110 -10.54 -13.85 11.55
CA VAL A 110 -10.67 -15.12 12.26
C VAL A 110 -9.66 -15.20 13.42
N LEU A 111 -8.40 -14.83 13.19
CA LEU A 111 -7.37 -14.84 14.23
C LEU A 111 -7.73 -13.86 15.37
N ALA A 112 -8.13 -12.64 15.05
CA ALA A 112 -8.52 -11.67 16.06
C ALA A 112 -9.74 -12.13 16.86
N SER A 113 -10.74 -12.73 16.19
CA SER A 113 -11.97 -13.17 16.81
C SER A 113 -11.79 -14.41 17.69
N ILE A 114 -11.08 -15.44 17.21
CA ILE A 114 -10.89 -16.71 17.95
C ILE A 114 -10.00 -16.50 19.18
N PHE A 115 -8.90 -15.79 19.03
CA PHE A 115 -7.94 -15.60 20.11
C PHE A 115 -8.29 -14.42 21.03
N HIS A 116 -9.35 -13.65 20.72
CA HIS A 116 -9.73 -12.44 21.47
C HIS A 116 -8.58 -11.46 21.62
N ILE A 117 -7.67 -11.42 20.63
CA ILE A 117 -6.50 -10.54 20.62
C ILE A 117 -6.92 -9.20 20.00
N PRO A 118 -6.41 -8.07 20.48
CA PRO A 118 -6.63 -6.78 19.83
C PRO A 118 -6.25 -6.83 18.35
N VAL A 119 -7.13 -6.36 17.47
CA VAL A 119 -6.93 -6.38 15.99
C VAL A 119 -5.58 -5.81 15.59
N PHE A 120 -5.13 -4.76 16.26
CA PHE A 120 -3.80 -4.17 16.04
C PHE A 120 -2.65 -5.19 16.16
N VAL A 121 -2.66 -6.05 17.18
CA VAL A 121 -1.59 -7.04 17.41
C VAL A 121 -1.61 -8.11 16.32
N THR A 122 -2.80 -8.57 15.96
CA THR A 122 -3.00 -9.57 14.90
C THR A 122 -2.51 -9.04 13.55
N THR A 123 -2.84 -7.79 13.22
CA THR A 123 -2.47 -7.19 11.94
C THR A 123 -0.98 -6.91 11.84
N VAL A 124 -0.30 -6.54 12.92
CA VAL A 124 1.18 -6.40 12.95
C VAL A 124 1.87 -7.76 12.73
N ALA A 125 1.39 -8.81 13.39
CA ALA A 125 1.91 -10.17 13.18
C ALA A 125 1.72 -10.62 11.74
N MET A 126 0.52 -10.42 11.19
CA MET A 126 0.19 -10.78 9.80
C MET A 126 1.01 -9.95 8.80
N MET A 127 1.23 -8.65 9.06
CA MET A 127 2.11 -7.82 8.25
C MET A 127 3.51 -8.45 8.11
N SER A 128 4.08 -8.92 9.22
CA SER A 128 5.40 -9.53 9.22
C SER A 128 5.43 -10.85 8.43
N VAL A 129 4.42 -11.69 8.62
CA VAL A 129 4.31 -12.99 7.92
C VAL A 129 4.11 -12.78 6.41
N LEU A 130 3.16 -11.94 6.00
CA LEU A 130 2.87 -11.71 4.60
C LEU A 130 4.04 -11.05 3.87
N SER A 131 4.72 -10.09 4.51
CA SER A 131 5.91 -9.45 3.95
C SER A 131 7.06 -10.44 3.77
N ALA A 132 7.27 -11.33 4.74
CA ALA A 132 8.31 -12.36 4.65
C ALA A 132 8.03 -13.34 3.50
N ILE A 133 6.80 -13.82 3.38
CA ILE A 133 6.40 -14.74 2.29
C ILE A 133 6.52 -14.04 0.93
N ALA A 134 6.03 -12.82 0.78
CA ALA A 134 6.13 -12.05 -0.46
C ALA A 134 7.61 -11.85 -0.85
N SER A 135 8.46 -11.43 0.09
CA SER A 135 9.90 -11.24 -0.15
C SER A 135 10.58 -12.54 -0.57
N GLN A 136 10.25 -13.66 0.06
CA GLN A 136 10.80 -14.97 -0.30
C GLN A 136 10.41 -15.40 -1.71
N ILE A 137 9.16 -15.17 -2.09
CA ILE A 137 8.68 -15.48 -3.45
C ILE A 137 9.40 -14.61 -4.49
N ILE A 138 9.52 -13.31 -4.24
CA ILE A 138 10.19 -12.35 -5.13
C ILE A 138 11.65 -12.76 -5.32
N THR A 139 12.35 -13.13 -4.25
CA THR A 139 13.77 -13.49 -4.29
C THR A 139 14.02 -14.81 -5.00
N THR A 140 13.16 -15.83 -4.76
CA THR A 140 13.40 -17.19 -5.30
C THR A 140 12.97 -17.35 -6.75
N LYS A 141 11.94 -16.65 -7.18
CA LYS A 141 11.37 -16.84 -8.53
C LYS A 141 11.60 -15.68 -9.50
N GLY A 142 12.37 -14.67 -9.09
CA GLY A 142 12.64 -13.50 -9.95
C GLY A 142 11.36 -12.73 -10.32
N GLY A 143 10.26 -12.97 -9.59
CA GLY A 143 8.92 -12.52 -9.93
C GLY A 143 8.69 -11.01 -9.87
N ALA A 144 9.68 -10.25 -9.40
CA ALA A 144 9.58 -8.78 -9.35
C ALA A 144 9.97 -8.09 -10.66
N CYS A 145 10.53 -8.81 -11.63
CA CYS A 145 11.09 -8.19 -12.84
C CYS A 145 10.04 -7.69 -13.84
N LEU A 146 8.76 -8.05 -13.69
CA LEU A 146 7.71 -7.68 -14.64
C LEU A 146 6.98 -6.38 -14.35
N LEU A 147 7.17 -5.79 -13.18
CA LEU A 147 6.58 -4.49 -12.86
C LEU A 147 7.39 -3.30 -13.39
N TYR A 148 8.58 -3.55 -13.98
CA TYR A 148 9.49 -2.52 -14.45
C TYR A 148 9.91 -2.65 -15.94
N THR A 149 9.29 -3.53 -16.70
CA THR A 149 9.38 -3.54 -18.15
C THR A 149 8.08 -3.08 -18.75
#